data_d13b6f240df09e8aea7304c456958f18
#
_entry.id   d13b6f240df09e8aea7304c456958f18
#
_cell.length_a   1.000
_cell.length_b   1.000
_cell.length_c   1.000
_cell.angle_alpha   90.00
_cell.angle_beta   90.00
_cell.angle_gamma   90.00
#
_symmetry.space_group_name_H-M   'P 1'
#
loop_
_entity.id
_entity.type
_entity.pdbx_description
1 polymer ?
#
loop_
_entity_poly.entity_id
_entity_poly.type
_entity_poly.pdbx_seq_one_letter_code
_entity_poly.pdbx_strand_id
1 'polypeptide(L)'
;MPGNNLSRAEAADRSAHLRIHNYEVTLDVTTGDNTFYSKSKVTFACSKPGYSTFIDAVGKRLISATLNGKSIDSSEFTGQSLFLKDLQAENELVVEVEAIYSKTGEGLQRSVDPVDNEVYLYSQGETAFIRNMYPCFDQPDLKATFDFTVIAPSHWEVISNNPVKNKSVVDGKNKWEFTRTPVMSTYITAVVAGPYAHVHDEYNGKKKIPMGIYCRKSLFQHLDAEEIFNVTKQGFEYFERVFGLAYAFEKYDQIAVVDFNWGAMENAGCVTFREELLVFRSKVTERMYNARANTILHEMAHMWFGNLVTMKWWDDLWLNESFAEWSSYLALVEATRFKNSWAGFNAERKNWAYRQDQLSSTHPIAADMVDIETVKANFDGITYAKGASVLHQLVAHVGRENFISGLQVYFA
;
A
#
# COMPACT_ATOMS: atom_id res chain seq x y z
N MET A 1 -15.69 14.01 -19.68
CA MET A 1 -15.43 13.91 -18.23
C MET A 1 -14.58 12.67 -18.00
N PRO A 2 -13.60 12.72 -17.12
CA PRO A 2 -12.79 11.53 -16.82
C PRO A 2 -13.69 10.42 -16.32
N GLY A 3 -13.46 9.21 -16.80
CA GLY A 3 -14.16 8.02 -16.36
C GLY A 3 -13.58 7.47 -15.06
N ASN A 4 -14.18 6.40 -14.51
CA ASN A 4 -13.68 5.69 -13.34
C ASN A 4 -12.34 4.97 -13.61
N ASN A 5 -12.01 4.78 -14.87
CA ASN A 5 -10.83 4.05 -15.34
C ASN A 5 -9.80 5.06 -15.87
N LEU A 6 -8.86 5.46 -15.01
CA LEU A 6 -7.78 6.38 -15.37
C LEU A 6 -6.91 5.74 -16.45
N SER A 7 -6.78 6.42 -17.58
CA SER A 7 -5.90 6.00 -18.66
C SER A 7 -4.44 6.47 -18.43
N ARG A 8 -3.48 5.74 -19.02
CA ARG A 8 -2.07 6.15 -19.04
C ARG A 8 -1.88 7.55 -19.62
N ALA A 9 -2.66 7.90 -20.66
CA ALA A 9 -2.57 9.22 -21.29
C ALA A 9 -3.02 10.34 -20.34
N GLU A 10 -4.13 10.16 -19.59
CA GLU A 10 -4.58 11.13 -18.60
C GLU A 10 -3.59 11.25 -17.43
N ALA A 11 -3.03 10.13 -16.96
CA ALA A 11 -2.01 10.14 -15.92
C ALA A 11 -0.74 10.87 -16.37
N ALA A 12 -0.26 10.60 -17.58
CA ALA A 12 0.92 11.27 -18.16
C ALA A 12 0.69 12.77 -18.35
N ASP A 13 -0.50 13.19 -18.78
CA ASP A 13 -0.84 14.62 -18.93
C ASP A 13 -0.85 15.31 -17.57
N ARG A 14 -1.42 14.69 -16.53
CA ARG A 14 -1.36 15.22 -15.15
C ARG A 14 0.08 15.36 -14.64
N SER A 15 0.90 14.32 -14.79
CA SER A 15 2.31 14.32 -14.34
C SER A 15 3.18 15.35 -15.07
N ALA A 16 2.87 15.63 -16.34
CA ALA A 16 3.58 16.65 -17.11
C ALA A 16 3.36 18.07 -16.57
N HIS A 17 2.26 18.28 -15.86
CA HIS A 17 1.83 19.62 -15.43
C HIS A 17 1.76 19.80 -13.92
N LEU A 18 1.58 18.74 -13.13
CA LEU A 18 1.38 18.82 -11.68
C LEU A 18 2.60 18.29 -10.91
N ARG A 19 2.88 18.95 -9.78
CA ARG A 19 3.77 18.48 -8.74
C ARG A 19 3.07 18.61 -7.40
N ILE A 20 2.76 17.50 -6.78
CA ILE A 20 2.06 17.49 -5.51
C ILE A 20 3.08 17.66 -4.37
N HIS A 21 2.78 18.54 -3.41
CA HIS A 21 3.64 18.81 -2.27
C HIS A 21 3.20 18.01 -1.04
N ASN A 22 1.95 18.18 -0.65
CA ASN A 22 1.44 17.59 0.58
C ASN A 22 -0.07 17.34 0.53
N TYR A 23 -0.49 16.29 1.23
CA TYR A 23 -1.88 16.01 1.59
C TYR A 23 -2.06 16.12 3.11
N GLU A 24 -2.99 16.95 3.57
CA GLU A 24 -3.53 16.91 4.92
C GLU A 24 -4.88 16.16 4.85
N VAL A 25 -4.90 14.92 5.33
CA VAL A 25 -6.07 14.03 5.25
C VAL A 25 -6.74 13.93 6.61
N THR A 26 -8.05 14.15 6.67
CA THR A 26 -8.85 13.95 7.88
C THR A 26 -9.98 12.97 7.59
N LEU A 27 -10.05 11.89 8.36
CA LEU A 27 -11.10 10.88 8.31
C LEU A 27 -11.86 10.88 9.65
N ASP A 28 -13.18 11.00 9.64
CA ASP A 28 -14.01 10.70 10.81
C ASP A 28 -14.80 9.42 10.55
N VAL A 29 -14.29 8.31 11.11
CA VAL A 29 -14.87 6.97 10.94
C VAL A 29 -16.00 6.68 11.93
N THR A 30 -16.52 7.71 12.59
CA THR A 30 -17.61 7.60 13.59
C THR A 30 -18.93 8.15 13.08
N THR A 31 -18.98 8.67 11.83
CA THR A 31 -20.14 9.39 11.31
C THR A 31 -21.27 8.50 10.79
N GLY A 32 -21.04 7.21 10.62
CA GLY A 32 -22.07 6.26 10.18
C GLY A 32 -21.55 4.84 9.97
N ASP A 33 -22.46 3.91 9.70
CA ASP A 33 -22.10 2.49 9.48
C ASP A 33 -21.85 2.16 8.00
N ASN A 34 -22.32 2.98 7.08
CA ASN A 34 -22.16 2.79 5.63
C ASN A 34 -21.28 3.86 4.98
N THR A 35 -21.12 4.99 5.65
CA THR A 35 -20.39 6.15 5.14
C THR A 35 -19.55 6.77 6.25
N PHE A 36 -18.50 7.49 5.86
CA PHE A 36 -17.65 8.24 6.77
C PHE A 36 -17.32 9.61 6.17
N TYR A 37 -16.93 10.55 7.03
CA TYR A 37 -16.45 11.85 6.59
C TYR A 37 -15.00 11.74 6.15
N SER A 38 -14.70 12.29 4.97
CA SER A 38 -13.34 12.36 4.42
C SER A 38 -13.05 13.75 3.88
N LYS A 39 -11.90 14.28 4.26
CA LYS A 39 -11.40 15.58 3.83
C LYS A 39 -9.95 15.45 3.39
N SER A 40 -9.63 16.04 2.24
CA SER A 40 -8.27 16.29 1.80
C SER A 40 -8.03 17.77 1.60
N LYS A 41 -6.93 18.28 2.16
CA LYS A 41 -6.32 19.54 1.76
C LYS A 41 -5.03 19.23 1.03
N VAL A 42 -4.95 19.63 -0.24
CA VAL A 42 -3.86 19.30 -1.14
C VAL A 42 -3.15 20.58 -1.56
N THR A 43 -1.84 20.65 -1.38
CA THR A 43 -1.02 21.73 -1.93
C THR A 43 -0.18 21.21 -3.08
N PHE A 44 -0.17 21.92 -4.19
CA PHE A 44 0.52 21.49 -5.40
C PHE A 44 0.86 22.64 -6.35
N ALA A 45 1.96 22.47 -7.09
CA ALA A 45 2.33 23.35 -8.19
C ALA A 45 1.73 22.88 -9.52
N CYS A 46 1.44 23.85 -10.40
CA CYS A 46 1.10 23.60 -11.81
C CYS A 46 2.05 24.38 -12.71
N SER A 47 2.77 23.67 -13.58
CA SER A 47 3.74 24.27 -14.52
C SER A 47 3.07 25.08 -15.63
N LYS A 48 1.75 24.96 -15.81
CA LYS A 48 0.96 25.61 -16.87
C LYS A 48 -0.24 26.32 -16.24
N PRO A 49 -0.11 27.56 -15.75
CA PRO A 49 -1.25 28.33 -15.23
C PRO A 49 -2.39 28.41 -16.26
N GLY A 50 -3.63 28.29 -15.81
CA GLY A 50 -4.82 28.13 -16.65
C GLY A 50 -5.12 26.71 -17.10
N TYR A 51 -4.26 25.73 -16.75
CA TYR A 51 -4.52 24.32 -16.99
C TYR A 51 -5.76 23.85 -16.22
N SER A 52 -6.51 22.94 -16.82
CA SER A 52 -7.68 22.30 -16.20
C SER A 52 -7.48 20.81 -16.14
N THR A 53 -7.87 20.18 -15.04
CA THR A 53 -7.72 18.75 -14.79
C THR A 53 -8.81 18.25 -13.84
N PHE A 54 -8.61 17.14 -13.19
CA PHE A 54 -9.51 16.60 -12.17
C PHE A 54 -8.73 15.99 -11.03
N ILE A 55 -9.33 15.95 -9.84
CA ILE A 55 -8.88 15.12 -8.73
C ILE A 55 -9.82 13.91 -8.59
N ASP A 56 -9.25 12.74 -8.32
CA ASP A 56 -10.03 11.54 -8.08
C ASP A 56 -10.67 11.63 -6.68
N ALA A 57 -11.99 11.42 -6.60
CA ALA A 57 -12.76 11.55 -5.36
C ALA A 57 -14.04 10.72 -5.48
N VAL A 58 -14.04 9.56 -4.84
CA VAL A 58 -15.23 8.69 -4.83
C VAL A 58 -16.04 8.95 -3.56
N GLY A 59 -17.30 9.24 -3.72
CA GLY A 59 -18.17 9.52 -2.58
C GLY A 59 -19.64 9.55 -2.93
N LYS A 60 -20.48 9.38 -1.91
CA LYS A 60 -21.93 9.48 -2.03
C LYS A 60 -22.36 10.90 -2.40
N ARG A 61 -21.67 11.91 -1.88
CA ARG A 61 -21.88 13.31 -2.18
C ARG A 61 -20.65 14.16 -1.85
N LEU A 62 -20.52 15.26 -2.57
CA LEU A 62 -19.61 16.35 -2.22
C LEU A 62 -20.25 17.15 -1.06
N ILE A 63 -19.49 17.37 0.00
CA ILE A 63 -19.90 18.24 1.11
C ILE A 63 -19.50 19.67 0.79
N SER A 64 -18.22 19.86 0.44
CA SER A 64 -17.70 21.16 0.01
C SER A 64 -16.43 20.97 -0.81
N ALA A 65 -16.12 21.93 -1.68
CA ALA A 65 -14.80 22.03 -2.32
C ALA A 65 -14.41 23.48 -2.55
N THR A 66 -13.11 23.78 -2.35
CA THR A 66 -12.53 25.09 -2.66
C THR A 66 -11.19 24.92 -3.36
N LEU A 67 -10.95 25.73 -4.38
CA LEU A 67 -9.64 25.87 -5.04
C LEU A 67 -9.15 27.31 -4.86
N ASN A 68 -8.00 27.47 -4.21
CA ASN A 68 -7.41 28.79 -3.93
C ASN A 68 -8.39 29.73 -3.20
N GLY A 69 -9.16 29.18 -2.24
CA GLY A 69 -10.17 29.91 -1.47
C GLY A 69 -11.49 30.19 -2.21
N LYS A 70 -11.63 29.80 -3.48
CA LYS A 70 -12.88 29.93 -4.25
C LYS A 70 -13.64 28.63 -4.24
N SER A 71 -14.95 28.70 -3.96
CA SER A 71 -15.83 27.53 -3.98
C SER A 71 -15.93 26.93 -5.38
N ILE A 72 -15.88 25.61 -5.45
CA ILE A 72 -16.16 24.82 -6.66
C ILE A 72 -17.63 24.42 -6.61
N ASP A 73 -18.34 24.59 -7.73
CA ASP A 73 -19.75 24.19 -7.84
C ASP A 73 -19.90 22.67 -7.75
N SER A 74 -20.94 22.22 -7.04
CA SER A 74 -21.19 20.79 -6.86
C SER A 74 -21.48 20.03 -8.16
N SER A 75 -21.88 20.73 -9.24
CA SER A 75 -22.05 20.14 -10.58
C SER A 75 -20.73 19.67 -11.22
N GLU A 76 -19.58 20.13 -10.73
CA GLU A 76 -18.26 19.67 -11.17
C GLU A 76 -17.88 18.31 -10.54
N PHE A 77 -18.66 17.81 -9.58
CA PHE A 77 -18.46 16.51 -8.94
C PHE A 77 -19.31 15.44 -9.60
N THR A 78 -18.67 14.37 -10.05
CA THR A 78 -19.33 13.24 -10.75
C THR A 78 -19.73 12.08 -9.84
N GLY A 79 -19.34 12.12 -8.57
CA GLY A 79 -19.39 10.98 -7.66
C GLY A 79 -18.11 10.10 -7.70
N GLN A 80 -17.23 10.35 -8.68
CA GLN A 80 -15.97 9.63 -8.91
C GLN A 80 -14.77 10.57 -9.00
N SER A 81 -15.00 11.81 -9.42
CA SER A 81 -13.97 12.83 -9.59
C SER A 81 -14.56 14.22 -9.44
N LEU A 82 -13.71 15.18 -9.13
CA LEU A 82 -14.02 16.60 -9.08
C LEU A 82 -13.19 17.34 -10.14
N PHE A 83 -13.84 18.07 -11.02
CA PHE A 83 -13.17 18.82 -12.07
C PHE A 83 -12.57 20.13 -11.55
N LEU A 84 -11.33 20.43 -11.93
CA LEU A 84 -10.56 21.59 -11.51
C LEU A 84 -10.25 22.46 -12.71
N LYS A 85 -10.58 23.74 -12.63
CA LYS A 85 -10.39 24.72 -13.72
C LYS A 85 -9.43 25.82 -13.30
N ASP A 86 -8.73 26.38 -14.28
CA ASP A 86 -7.94 27.59 -14.13
C ASP A 86 -6.89 27.50 -13.00
N LEU A 87 -6.11 26.41 -12.97
CA LEU A 87 -5.06 26.23 -11.97
C LEU A 87 -4.04 27.38 -12.01
N GLN A 88 -3.62 27.83 -10.85
CA GLN A 88 -2.53 28.78 -10.70
C GLN A 88 -1.18 28.07 -10.67
N ALA A 89 -0.05 28.79 -10.66
CA ALA A 89 1.26 28.21 -10.50
C ALA A 89 1.40 27.44 -9.17
N GLU A 90 0.83 27.97 -8.09
CA GLU A 90 0.69 27.29 -6.78
C GLU A 90 -0.77 27.22 -6.41
N ASN A 91 -1.21 26.07 -5.89
CA ASN A 91 -2.60 25.79 -5.61
C ASN A 91 -2.80 25.17 -4.22
N GLU A 92 -3.89 25.57 -3.58
CA GLU A 92 -4.46 24.91 -2.40
C GLU A 92 -5.86 24.44 -2.74
N LEU A 93 -6.08 23.14 -2.71
CA LEU A 93 -7.36 22.49 -2.95
C LEU A 93 -7.85 21.86 -1.65
N VAL A 94 -9.06 22.17 -1.24
CA VAL A 94 -9.75 21.50 -0.13
C VAL A 94 -10.97 20.80 -0.69
N VAL A 95 -11.12 19.51 -0.43
CA VAL A 95 -12.27 18.70 -0.84
C VAL A 95 -12.78 17.91 0.35
N GLU A 96 -14.08 18.00 0.61
CA GLU A 96 -14.78 17.28 1.67
C GLU A 96 -15.88 16.43 1.04
N VAL A 97 -15.89 15.14 1.33
CA VAL A 97 -16.86 14.18 0.78
C VAL A 97 -17.46 13.31 1.89
N GLU A 98 -18.68 12.86 1.69
CA GLU A 98 -19.23 11.71 2.38
C GLU A 98 -18.80 10.47 1.61
N ALA A 99 -17.71 9.84 2.07
CA ALA A 99 -17.15 8.64 1.47
C ALA A 99 -17.92 7.38 1.91
N ILE A 100 -17.79 6.29 1.15
CA ILE A 100 -18.54 5.05 1.37
C ILE A 100 -17.58 3.97 1.84
N TYR A 101 -17.93 3.26 2.95
CA TYR A 101 -17.18 2.08 3.36
C TYR A 101 -17.27 0.98 2.32
N SER A 102 -16.13 0.39 2.01
CA SER A 102 -16.05 -0.77 1.13
C SER A 102 -16.57 -2.04 1.81
N LYS A 103 -17.10 -2.93 0.98
CA LYS A 103 -17.45 -4.32 1.32
C LYS A 103 -16.83 -5.30 0.32
N THR A 104 -15.95 -4.80 -0.55
CA THR A 104 -15.31 -5.56 -1.64
C THR A 104 -13.80 -5.69 -1.45
N GLY A 105 -13.25 -5.15 -0.34
CA GLY A 105 -11.83 -5.18 -0.04
C GLY A 105 -11.00 -4.07 -0.69
N GLU A 106 -11.65 -3.07 -1.31
CA GLU A 106 -10.99 -1.97 -2.03
C GLU A 106 -11.36 -0.61 -1.40
N GLY A 107 -10.41 0.30 -1.22
CA GLY A 107 -10.63 1.54 -0.47
C GLY A 107 -10.63 1.28 1.04
N LEU A 108 -11.52 1.91 1.81
CA LEU A 108 -11.64 1.68 3.26
C LEU A 108 -12.69 0.60 3.54
N GLN A 109 -12.22 -0.63 3.74
CA GLN A 109 -13.04 -1.79 4.05
C GLN A 109 -13.59 -1.72 5.48
N ARG A 110 -14.85 -2.09 5.67
CA ARG A 110 -15.49 -2.22 6.97
C ARG A 110 -16.09 -3.61 7.15
N SER A 111 -15.57 -4.33 8.13
CA SER A 111 -16.02 -5.67 8.50
C SER A 111 -16.45 -5.71 9.97
N VAL A 112 -17.42 -6.57 10.28
CA VAL A 112 -17.88 -6.83 11.65
C VAL A 112 -17.46 -8.24 12.03
N ASP A 113 -16.72 -8.40 13.12
CA ASP A 113 -16.35 -9.73 13.62
C ASP A 113 -17.57 -10.41 14.25
N PRO A 114 -18.02 -11.57 13.74
CA PRO A 114 -19.18 -12.25 14.29
C PRO A 114 -18.95 -12.83 15.70
N VAL A 115 -17.70 -12.85 16.20
CA VAL A 115 -17.36 -13.40 17.54
C VAL A 115 -17.63 -12.37 18.63
N ASP A 116 -17.28 -11.10 18.41
CA ASP A 116 -17.40 -10.03 19.41
C ASP A 116 -18.31 -8.87 18.98
N ASN A 117 -18.82 -8.90 17.73
CA ASN A 117 -19.60 -7.84 17.08
C ASN A 117 -18.86 -6.50 16.96
N GLU A 118 -17.55 -6.49 17.11
CA GLU A 118 -16.72 -5.32 16.93
C GLU A 118 -16.43 -5.04 15.44
N VAL A 119 -16.19 -3.77 15.14
CA VAL A 119 -15.91 -3.29 13.80
C VAL A 119 -14.39 -3.17 13.59
N TYR A 120 -13.92 -3.66 12.46
CA TYR A 120 -12.55 -3.57 12.02
C TYR A 120 -12.48 -2.93 10.64
N LEU A 121 -11.64 -1.91 10.52
CA LEU A 121 -11.40 -1.18 9.28
C LEU A 121 -9.97 -1.41 8.80
N TYR A 122 -9.78 -1.50 7.49
CA TYR A 122 -8.48 -1.39 6.84
C TYR A 122 -8.63 -0.75 5.46
N SER A 123 -7.60 -0.06 5.01
CA SER A 123 -7.53 0.47 3.66
C SER A 123 -6.79 -0.46 2.71
N GLN A 124 -7.23 -0.49 1.45
CA GLN A 124 -6.53 -1.11 0.32
C GLN A 124 -6.49 -0.12 -0.83
N GLY A 125 -5.27 0.29 -1.21
CA GLY A 125 -5.03 1.38 -2.15
C GLY A 125 -4.66 0.95 -3.56
N GLU A 126 -4.00 -0.18 -3.70
CA GLU A 126 -3.49 -0.63 -4.99
C GLU A 126 -4.64 -1.22 -5.85
N THR A 127 -4.76 -0.80 -7.07
CA THR A 127 -3.92 0.09 -7.88
C THR A 127 -4.26 1.58 -7.75
N ALA A 128 -5.54 1.94 -7.66
CA ALA A 128 -6.05 3.30 -7.62
C ALA A 128 -7.38 3.33 -6.81
N PHE A 129 -7.35 2.72 -5.61
CA PHE A 129 -8.51 2.65 -4.71
C PHE A 129 -8.40 3.61 -3.52
N ILE A 130 -7.30 4.35 -3.39
CA ILE A 130 -7.21 5.39 -2.36
C ILE A 130 -8.22 6.49 -2.57
N ARG A 131 -8.60 6.77 -3.81
CA ARG A 131 -9.69 7.68 -4.15
C ARG A 131 -11.03 7.34 -3.49
N ASN A 132 -11.22 6.09 -3.05
CA ASN A 132 -12.40 5.63 -2.31
C ASN A 132 -12.29 5.96 -0.80
N MET A 133 -11.09 6.26 -0.31
CA MET A 133 -10.85 6.62 1.09
C MET A 133 -10.77 8.13 1.28
N TYR A 134 -10.02 8.82 0.42
CA TYR A 134 -9.93 10.28 0.44
C TYR A 134 -9.65 10.85 -0.95
N PRO A 135 -10.08 12.10 -1.25
CA PRO A 135 -9.77 12.76 -2.52
C PRO A 135 -8.26 12.91 -2.75
N CYS A 136 -7.76 12.41 -3.88
CA CYS A 136 -6.34 12.47 -4.24
C CYS A 136 -6.12 12.38 -5.75
N PHE A 137 -4.93 12.73 -6.22
CA PHE A 137 -4.46 12.41 -7.57
C PHE A 137 -3.91 10.99 -7.55
N ASP A 138 -4.78 10.00 -7.80
CA ASP A 138 -4.53 8.60 -7.50
C ASP A 138 -3.77 7.89 -8.63
N GLN A 139 -2.47 8.16 -8.70
CA GLN A 139 -1.52 7.54 -9.62
C GLN A 139 -0.12 7.44 -9.00
N PRO A 140 0.72 6.47 -9.41
CA PRO A 140 1.91 6.09 -8.66
C PRO A 140 3.02 7.15 -8.65
N ASP A 141 3.16 7.95 -9.69
CA ASP A 141 4.25 8.91 -9.88
C ASP A 141 3.99 10.31 -9.30
N LEU A 142 2.75 10.64 -8.97
CA LEU A 142 2.40 11.88 -8.27
C LEU A 142 2.59 11.72 -6.75
N LYS A 143 3.85 11.47 -6.35
CA LYS A 143 4.23 11.31 -4.95
C LYS A 143 4.13 12.62 -4.17
N ALA A 144 3.81 12.51 -2.88
CA ALA A 144 3.72 13.63 -1.95
C ALA A 144 4.05 13.19 -0.53
N THR A 145 4.08 14.12 0.40
CA THR A 145 4.02 13.85 1.83
C THR A 145 2.58 13.82 2.31
N PHE A 146 2.31 13.11 3.42
CA PHE A 146 0.96 12.96 3.98
C PHE A 146 0.95 13.24 5.47
N ASP A 147 -0.03 14.04 5.92
CA ASP A 147 -0.38 14.26 7.32
C ASP A 147 -1.76 13.66 7.57
N PHE A 148 -1.83 12.51 8.26
CA PHE A 148 -3.11 11.86 8.57
C PHE A 148 -3.64 12.31 9.92
N THR A 149 -4.96 12.57 9.95
CA THR A 149 -5.77 12.74 11.14
C THR A 149 -6.97 11.79 11.07
N VAL A 150 -7.16 10.96 12.08
CA VAL A 150 -8.29 10.02 12.14
C VAL A 150 -9.05 10.21 13.44
N ILE A 151 -10.38 10.37 13.34
CA ILE A 151 -11.29 10.43 14.48
C ILE A 151 -11.99 9.07 14.55
N ALA A 152 -11.86 8.37 15.68
CA ALA A 152 -12.34 7.01 15.87
C ALA A 152 -12.99 6.84 17.26
N PRO A 153 -13.80 5.80 17.49
CA PRO A 153 -14.31 5.45 18.82
C PRO A 153 -13.18 5.34 19.85
N SER A 154 -13.45 5.73 21.10
CA SER A 154 -12.43 5.84 22.14
C SER A 154 -11.72 4.53 22.51
N HIS A 155 -12.37 3.39 22.27
CA HIS A 155 -11.83 2.04 22.54
C HIS A 155 -11.06 1.42 21.36
N TRP A 156 -10.95 2.15 20.23
CA TRP A 156 -10.22 1.66 19.06
C TRP A 156 -8.75 2.07 19.10
N GLU A 157 -7.91 1.24 18.50
CA GLU A 157 -6.58 1.59 18.04
C GLU A 157 -6.66 2.06 16.59
N VAL A 158 -5.79 3.01 16.24
CA VAL A 158 -5.65 3.49 14.85
C VAL A 158 -4.18 3.40 14.46
N ILE A 159 -3.92 2.72 13.36
CA ILE A 159 -2.60 2.52 12.79
C ILE A 159 -2.58 3.18 11.40
N SER A 160 -1.49 3.86 11.07
CA SER A 160 -1.24 4.45 9.76
C SER A 160 0.22 4.27 9.37
N ASN A 161 0.66 4.86 8.28
CA ASN A 161 2.02 4.73 7.76
C ASN A 161 3.12 5.15 8.75
N ASN A 162 2.89 6.23 9.49
CA ASN A 162 3.88 6.82 10.40
C ASN A 162 3.46 6.71 11.87
N PRO A 163 4.37 6.95 12.81
CA PRO A 163 4.07 6.97 14.24
C PRO A 163 3.02 8.02 14.63
N VAL A 164 2.28 7.74 15.70
CA VAL A 164 1.35 8.69 16.31
C VAL A 164 2.13 9.87 16.86
N LYS A 165 1.77 11.07 16.41
CA LYS A 165 2.30 12.35 16.91
C LYS A 165 1.54 12.83 18.14
N ASN A 166 0.22 12.72 18.11
CA ASN A 166 -0.66 13.18 19.18
C ASN A 166 -1.96 12.36 19.20
N LYS A 167 -2.48 12.12 20.39
CA LYS A 167 -3.80 11.52 20.64
C LYS A 167 -4.55 12.41 21.61
N SER A 168 -5.71 12.91 21.21
CA SER A 168 -6.55 13.79 22.01
C SER A 168 -8.02 13.35 21.99
N VAL A 169 -8.80 13.82 22.93
CA VAL A 169 -10.25 13.52 22.99
C VAL A 169 -11.04 14.70 22.44
N VAL A 170 -11.95 14.43 21.51
CA VAL A 170 -12.86 15.41 20.92
C VAL A 170 -14.26 14.79 20.94
N ASP A 171 -15.20 15.41 21.64
CA ASP A 171 -16.62 14.96 21.74
C ASP A 171 -16.75 13.48 22.15
N GLY A 172 -15.91 13.02 23.11
CA GLY A 172 -15.93 11.64 23.61
C GLY A 172 -15.30 10.60 22.67
N LYS A 173 -14.72 11.01 21.57
CA LYS A 173 -14.00 10.20 20.58
C LYS A 173 -12.51 10.48 20.66
N ASN A 174 -11.67 9.57 20.19
CA ASN A 174 -10.24 9.82 20.05
C ASN A 174 -9.90 10.40 18.67
N LYS A 175 -9.16 11.51 18.68
CA LYS A 175 -8.51 12.09 17.52
C LYS A 175 -7.05 11.67 17.52
N TRP A 176 -6.64 10.97 16.47
CA TRP A 176 -5.28 10.50 16.24
C TRP A 176 -4.63 11.37 15.17
N GLU A 177 -3.48 11.95 15.47
CA GLU A 177 -2.68 12.73 14.55
C GLU A 177 -1.32 12.03 14.37
N PHE A 178 -0.94 11.78 13.13
CA PHE A 178 0.31 11.06 12.80
C PHE A 178 1.41 12.02 12.40
N THR A 179 2.67 11.59 12.53
CA THR A 179 3.80 12.34 11.99
C THR A 179 3.75 12.33 10.46
N ARG A 180 4.28 13.39 9.84
CA ARG A 180 4.31 13.51 8.37
C ARG A 180 5.11 12.37 7.74
N THR A 181 4.59 11.77 6.68
CA THR A 181 5.28 10.71 5.95
C THR A 181 6.47 11.26 5.16
N PRO A 182 7.44 10.40 4.79
CA PRO A 182 8.31 10.67 3.64
C PRO A 182 7.48 10.87 2.36
N VAL A 183 8.14 11.36 1.30
CA VAL A 183 7.51 11.46 -0.03
C VAL A 183 7.24 10.04 -0.55
N MET A 184 5.97 9.73 -0.81
CA MET A 184 5.53 8.40 -1.26
C MET A 184 4.28 8.49 -2.13
N SER A 185 3.94 7.39 -2.81
CA SER A 185 2.76 7.27 -3.65
C SER A 185 1.48 7.16 -2.83
N THR A 186 0.34 7.53 -3.43
CA THR A 186 -0.98 7.39 -2.80
C THR A 186 -1.30 5.94 -2.47
N TYR A 187 -1.05 4.99 -3.39
CA TYR A 187 -1.48 3.59 -3.29
C TYR A 187 -0.91 2.83 -2.09
N ILE A 188 0.22 3.27 -1.51
CA ILE A 188 0.82 2.70 -0.29
C ILE A 188 0.48 3.46 0.99
N THR A 189 -0.45 4.44 0.92
CA THR A 189 -1.00 5.05 2.14
C THR A 189 -1.98 4.12 2.81
N ALA A 190 -1.99 4.11 4.15
CA ALA A 190 -2.83 3.20 4.89
C ALA A 190 -3.45 3.81 6.14
N VAL A 191 -4.67 3.38 6.42
CA VAL A 191 -5.36 3.55 7.70
C VAL A 191 -5.99 2.21 8.08
N VAL A 192 -5.66 1.73 9.27
CA VAL A 192 -6.27 0.57 9.91
C VAL A 192 -6.85 1.04 11.23
N ALA A 193 -8.09 0.69 11.55
CA ALA A 193 -8.74 1.13 12.77
C ALA A 193 -9.71 0.06 13.31
N GLY A 194 -9.77 -0.08 14.64
CA GLY A 194 -10.62 -1.06 15.31
C GLY A 194 -10.05 -1.44 16.66
N PRO A 195 -10.73 -2.28 17.42
CA PRO A 195 -10.24 -2.74 18.72
C PRO A 195 -9.19 -3.86 18.56
N TYR A 196 -8.13 -3.60 17.79
CA TYR A 196 -7.04 -4.54 17.56
C TYR A 196 -6.28 -4.88 18.85
N ALA A 197 -5.98 -6.17 19.05
CA ALA A 197 -4.97 -6.62 19.99
C ALA A 197 -3.60 -6.60 19.33
N HIS A 198 -2.54 -6.31 20.09
CA HIS A 198 -1.22 -6.11 19.51
C HIS A 198 -0.07 -6.51 20.45
N VAL A 199 1.08 -6.73 19.86
CA VAL A 199 2.38 -6.87 20.53
C VAL A 199 3.40 -6.00 19.82
N HIS A 200 4.40 -5.52 20.55
CA HIS A 200 5.45 -4.65 20.02
C HIS A 200 6.83 -5.24 20.25
N ASP A 201 7.74 -4.90 19.35
CA ASP A 201 9.17 -5.21 19.41
C ASP A 201 9.93 -4.10 18.68
N GLU A 202 11.23 -4.23 18.55
CA GLU A 202 12.07 -3.31 17.81
C GLU A 202 13.17 -4.03 17.04
N TYR A 203 13.55 -3.49 15.91
CA TYR A 203 14.77 -3.87 15.20
C TYR A 203 15.84 -2.80 15.42
N ASN A 204 17.04 -3.24 15.83
CA ASN A 204 18.20 -2.39 16.09
C ASN A 204 19.29 -2.66 15.05
N GLY A 205 19.08 -2.16 13.82
CA GLY A 205 20.01 -2.24 12.71
C GLY A 205 20.77 -0.93 12.46
N LYS A 206 20.81 -0.48 11.21
CA LYS A 206 21.39 0.83 10.86
C LYS A 206 20.69 2.00 11.56
N LYS A 207 19.41 1.83 11.84
CA LYS A 207 18.62 2.68 12.73
C LYS A 207 17.69 1.80 13.57
N LYS A 208 17.14 2.39 14.64
CA LYS A 208 16.11 1.75 15.46
C LYS A 208 14.76 1.84 14.73
N ILE A 209 14.09 0.70 14.51
CA ILE A 209 12.80 0.60 13.86
C ILE A 209 11.80 -0.02 14.83
N PRO A 210 10.83 0.74 15.35
CA PRO A 210 9.72 0.18 16.11
C PRO A 210 8.87 -0.74 15.23
N MET A 211 8.43 -1.87 15.77
CA MET A 211 7.61 -2.86 15.08
C MET A 211 6.39 -3.21 15.91
N GLY A 212 5.25 -3.38 15.28
CA GLY A 212 4.03 -3.89 15.88
C GLY A 212 3.44 -5.03 15.07
N ILE A 213 2.77 -5.97 15.75
CA ILE A 213 1.91 -6.95 15.10
C ILE A 213 0.53 -6.80 15.68
N TYR A 214 -0.47 -6.67 14.80
CA TYR A 214 -1.86 -6.41 15.16
C TYR A 214 -2.76 -7.48 14.57
N CYS A 215 -3.76 -7.92 15.34
CA CYS A 215 -4.81 -8.81 14.86
C CYS A 215 -6.11 -8.55 15.60
N ARG A 216 -7.23 -9.06 15.09
CA ARG A 216 -8.51 -9.02 15.82
C ARG A 216 -8.37 -9.68 17.18
N LYS A 217 -9.06 -9.16 18.21
CA LYS A 217 -9.02 -9.72 19.57
C LYS A 217 -9.34 -11.21 19.62
N SER A 218 -10.30 -11.65 18.80
CA SER A 218 -10.71 -13.06 18.71
C SER A 218 -9.59 -14.00 18.24
N LEU A 219 -8.58 -13.47 17.52
CA LEU A 219 -7.44 -14.23 17.01
C LEU A 219 -6.18 -14.15 17.87
N PHE A 220 -6.12 -13.23 18.83
CA PHE A 220 -4.88 -12.90 19.55
C PHE A 220 -4.23 -14.11 20.24
N GLN A 221 -5.04 -15.05 20.76
CA GLN A 221 -4.54 -16.29 21.37
C GLN A 221 -3.77 -17.21 20.39
N HIS A 222 -3.91 -16.99 19.09
CA HIS A 222 -3.27 -17.77 18.03
C HIS A 222 -2.07 -17.04 17.39
N LEU A 223 -1.74 -15.84 17.87
CA LEU A 223 -0.68 -15.03 17.33
C LEU A 223 0.69 -15.57 17.72
N ASP A 224 1.46 -15.98 16.71
CA ASP A 224 2.84 -16.45 16.82
C ASP A 224 3.82 -15.28 16.60
N ALA A 225 3.80 -14.33 17.54
CA ALA A 225 4.50 -13.07 17.40
C ALA A 225 6.03 -13.24 17.34
N GLU A 226 6.58 -14.18 18.12
CA GLU A 226 8.03 -14.44 18.20
C GLU A 226 8.59 -14.84 16.83
N GLU A 227 7.95 -15.78 16.15
CA GLU A 227 8.39 -16.23 14.84
C GLU A 227 8.23 -15.14 13.76
N ILE A 228 7.14 -14.37 13.82
CA ILE A 228 6.90 -13.25 12.88
C ILE A 228 7.98 -12.19 13.06
N PHE A 229 8.26 -11.74 14.28
CA PHE A 229 9.33 -10.78 14.55
C PHE A 229 10.71 -11.30 14.19
N ASN A 230 10.99 -12.58 14.43
CA ASN A 230 12.26 -13.20 14.07
C ASN A 230 12.50 -13.14 12.56
N VAL A 231 11.53 -13.56 11.74
CA VAL A 231 11.63 -13.48 10.28
C VAL A 231 11.77 -12.03 9.81
N THR A 232 11.01 -11.10 10.42
CA THR A 232 11.05 -9.67 10.09
C THR A 232 12.44 -9.08 10.35
N LYS A 233 13.06 -9.39 11.49
CA LYS A 233 14.43 -8.94 11.83
C LYS A 233 15.48 -9.52 10.89
N GLN A 234 15.36 -10.81 10.54
CA GLN A 234 16.23 -11.47 9.56
C GLN A 234 16.11 -10.80 8.18
N GLY A 235 14.88 -10.42 7.79
CA GLY A 235 14.63 -9.67 6.55
C GLY A 235 15.30 -8.31 6.52
N PHE A 236 15.15 -7.51 7.58
CA PHE A 236 15.80 -6.20 7.70
C PHE A 236 17.32 -6.30 7.60
N GLU A 237 17.93 -7.19 8.39
CA GLU A 237 19.39 -7.40 8.37
C GLU A 237 19.86 -7.78 6.96
N TYR A 238 19.12 -8.65 6.30
CA TYR A 238 19.43 -9.12 4.96
C TYR A 238 19.32 -8.01 3.91
N PHE A 239 18.17 -7.35 3.82
CA PHE A 239 17.90 -6.36 2.77
C PHE A 239 18.75 -5.09 2.94
N GLU A 240 18.93 -4.58 4.17
CA GLU A 240 19.81 -3.44 4.42
C GLU A 240 21.26 -3.73 4.04
N ARG A 241 21.73 -4.98 4.22
CA ARG A 241 23.06 -5.40 3.82
C ARG A 241 23.19 -5.58 2.31
N VAL A 242 22.22 -6.27 1.69
CA VAL A 242 22.28 -6.62 0.26
C VAL A 242 22.04 -5.38 -0.62
N PHE A 243 21.05 -4.57 -0.29
CA PHE A 243 20.75 -3.36 -1.07
C PHE A 243 21.66 -2.17 -0.71
N GLY A 244 22.42 -2.26 0.38
CA GLY A 244 23.36 -1.21 0.81
C GLY A 244 22.69 0.02 1.42
N LEU A 245 21.36 0.07 1.44
CA LEU A 245 20.54 1.20 1.86
C LEU A 245 19.69 0.84 3.08
N ALA A 246 19.67 1.73 4.08
CA ALA A 246 18.82 1.57 5.26
C ALA A 246 17.33 1.66 4.89
N TYR A 247 16.48 1.00 5.68
CA TYR A 247 15.02 1.15 5.60
C TYR A 247 14.60 2.62 5.71
N ALA A 248 13.79 3.10 4.77
CA ALA A 248 13.53 4.53 4.62
C ALA A 248 12.45 5.08 5.58
N PHE A 249 11.55 4.22 6.08
CA PHE A 249 10.38 4.63 6.86
C PHE A 249 10.63 4.58 8.37
N GLU A 250 9.72 5.15 9.19
CA GLU A 250 9.97 5.36 10.64
C GLU A 250 9.61 4.16 11.52
N LYS A 251 8.71 3.28 11.07
CA LYS A 251 8.25 2.09 11.78
C LYS A 251 7.91 0.97 10.81
N TYR A 252 7.64 -0.24 11.32
CA TYR A 252 7.19 -1.38 10.52
C TYR A 252 6.14 -2.18 11.27
N ASP A 253 4.87 -1.88 11.04
CA ASP A 253 3.76 -2.62 11.62
C ASP A 253 3.21 -3.64 10.64
N GLN A 254 2.77 -4.79 11.14
CA GLN A 254 2.19 -5.89 10.39
C GLN A 254 0.80 -6.18 10.95
N ILE A 255 -0.23 -6.05 10.12
CA ILE A 255 -1.60 -6.11 10.57
C ILE A 255 -2.34 -7.26 9.87
N ALA A 256 -2.81 -8.23 10.63
CA ALA A 256 -3.74 -9.25 10.14
C ALA A 256 -5.12 -8.64 9.96
N VAL A 257 -5.61 -8.55 8.72
CA VAL A 257 -6.91 -7.92 8.40
C VAL A 257 -7.89 -8.96 7.85
N VAL A 258 -9.16 -8.77 8.16
CA VAL A 258 -10.26 -9.67 7.82
C VAL A 258 -10.77 -9.41 6.40
N ASP A 259 -11.23 -10.46 5.71
CA ASP A 259 -11.83 -10.37 4.37
C ASP A 259 -10.90 -9.69 3.33
N PHE A 260 -9.61 -9.97 3.41
CA PHE A 260 -8.62 -9.39 2.50
C PHE A 260 -8.54 -10.19 1.20
N ASN A 261 -8.70 -9.51 0.07
CA ASN A 261 -8.72 -10.16 -1.26
C ASN A 261 -7.34 -10.67 -1.70
N TRP A 262 -6.27 -9.99 -1.25
CA TRP A 262 -4.88 -10.28 -1.62
C TRP A 262 -4.20 -11.15 -0.56
N GLY A 263 -2.95 -11.52 -0.79
CA GLY A 263 -2.13 -12.18 0.22
C GLY A 263 -1.69 -11.20 1.31
N ALA A 264 -1.08 -10.11 0.89
CA ALA A 264 -0.68 -8.98 1.70
C ALA A 264 -0.59 -7.71 0.86
N MET A 265 -0.21 -6.58 1.47
CA MET A 265 -0.02 -5.29 0.82
C MET A 265 1.09 -4.51 1.51
N GLU A 266 2.01 -3.99 0.73
CA GLU A 266 3.24 -3.30 1.14
C GLU A 266 3.05 -1.87 1.65
N ASN A 267 1.91 -1.48 2.19
CA ASN A 267 1.73 -0.13 2.71
C ASN A 267 2.90 0.29 3.59
N ALA A 268 3.55 1.41 3.26
CA ALA A 268 4.77 1.85 3.93
C ALA A 268 4.56 1.99 5.45
N GLY A 269 5.32 1.24 6.24
CA GLY A 269 5.22 1.23 7.70
C GLY A 269 3.94 0.63 8.31
N CYS A 270 3.00 0.14 7.49
CA CYS A 270 1.68 -0.38 7.91
C CYS A 270 1.24 -1.52 6.99
N VAL A 271 2.03 -2.59 6.94
CA VAL A 271 1.82 -3.73 6.04
C VAL A 271 0.60 -4.53 6.48
N THR A 272 -0.35 -4.72 5.55
CA THR A 272 -1.56 -5.51 5.83
C THR A 272 -1.44 -6.90 5.25
N PHE A 273 -1.90 -7.90 6.00
CA PHE A 273 -1.85 -9.31 5.61
C PHE A 273 -3.23 -9.93 5.72
N ARG A 274 -3.57 -10.80 4.78
CA ARG A 274 -4.70 -11.71 4.97
C ARG A 274 -4.49 -12.50 6.26
N GLU A 275 -5.46 -12.45 7.17
CA GLU A 275 -5.29 -13.01 8.52
C GLU A 275 -4.90 -14.49 8.52
N GLU A 276 -5.38 -15.30 7.57
CA GLU A 276 -5.06 -16.74 7.48
C GLU A 276 -3.61 -17.00 7.06
N LEU A 277 -2.93 -16.00 6.48
CA LEU A 277 -1.50 -16.09 6.16
C LEU A 277 -0.61 -15.68 7.33
N LEU A 278 -1.09 -14.80 8.19
CA LEU A 278 -0.30 -14.30 9.31
C LEU A 278 -0.58 -15.04 10.62
N VAL A 279 -1.87 -15.35 10.91
CA VAL A 279 -2.33 -15.97 12.16
C VAL A 279 -2.94 -17.34 11.90
N PHE A 280 -2.31 -18.39 12.42
CA PHE A 280 -2.73 -19.77 12.19
C PHE A 280 -3.59 -20.30 13.35
N ARG A 281 -4.83 -20.71 13.07
CA ARG A 281 -5.81 -21.24 14.05
C ARG A 281 -5.81 -22.76 14.21
N SER A 282 -4.94 -23.47 13.48
CA SER A 282 -4.88 -24.91 13.44
C SER A 282 -3.44 -25.40 13.50
N LYS A 283 -3.23 -26.73 13.46
CA LYS A 283 -1.90 -27.30 13.41
C LYS A 283 -1.13 -26.76 12.20
N VAL A 284 0.01 -26.16 12.46
CA VAL A 284 0.84 -25.50 11.45
C VAL A 284 1.81 -26.50 10.83
N THR A 285 1.91 -26.50 9.51
CA THR A 285 2.90 -27.27 8.76
C THR A 285 4.12 -26.40 8.44
N GLU A 286 5.27 -27.03 8.17
CA GLU A 286 6.48 -26.32 7.73
C GLU A 286 6.23 -25.51 6.45
N ARG A 287 5.38 -26.01 5.54
CA ARG A 287 4.96 -25.28 4.34
C ARG A 287 4.21 -23.98 4.68
N MET A 288 3.36 -23.97 5.68
CA MET A 288 2.64 -22.77 6.13
C MET A 288 3.60 -21.74 6.72
N TYR A 289 4.55 -22.18 7.55
CA TYR A 289 5.62 -21.31 8.08
C TYR A 289 6.47 -20.71 6.95
N ASN A 290 6.86 -21.54 5.96
CA ASN A 290 7.61 -21.08 4.80
C ASN A 290 6.84 -20.04 3.98
N ALA A 291 5.55 -20.28 3.73
CA ALA A 291 4.69 -19.35 2.99
C ALA A 291 4.53 -18.02 3.73
N ARG A 292 4.28 -18.05 5.05
CA ARG A 292 4.21 -16.85 5.88
C ARG A 292 5.51 -16.06 5.85
N ALA A 293 6.63 -16.74 6.04
CA ALA A 293 7.96 -16.11 6.01
C ALA A 293 8.24 -15.48 4.62
N ASN A 294 7.88 -16.18 3.54
CA ASN A 294 8.04 -15.64 2.18
C ASN A 294 7.19 -14.39 1.97
N THR A 295 5.91 -14.39 2.41
CA THR A 295 5.04 -13.22 2.29
C THR A 295 5.59 -12.03 3.09
N ILE A 296 6.05 -12.24 4.35
CA ILE A 296 6.68 -11.18 5.15
C ILE A 296 7.88 -10.57 4.42
N LEU A 297 8.73 -11.40 3.83
CA LEU A 297 9.92 -10.94 3.11
C LEU A 297 9.59 -10.29 1.76
N HIS A 298 8.51 -10.72 1.10
CA HIS A 298 7.99 -10.11 -0.13
C HIS A 298 7.53 -8.67 0.14
N GLU A 299 6.63 -8.48 1.11
CA GLU A 299 6.16 -7.14 1.48
C GLU A 299 7.29 -6.24 2.00
N MET A 300 8.28 -6.82 2.66
CA MET A 300 9.45 -6.06 3.09
C MET A 300 10.33 -5.62 1.92
N ALA A 301 10.52 -6.46 0.89
CA ALA A 301 11.31 -6.11 -0.27
C ALA A 301 10.72 -4.91 -1.03
N HIS A 302 9.40 -4.79 -1.06
CA HIS A 302 8.71 -3.64 -1.63
C HIS A 302 9.08 -2.31 -0.99
N MET A 303 9.59 -2.29 0.24
CA MET A 303 10.03 -1.05 0.88
C MET A 303 11.15 -0.36 0.11
N TRP A 304 11.91 -1.11 -0.69
CA TRP A 304 12.92 -0.60 -1.64
C TRP A 304 12.36 -0.58 -3.07
N PHE A 305 11.76 -1.69 -3.54
CA PHE A 305 11.17 -1.82 -4.87
C PHE A 305 9.65 -1.62 -4.80
N GLY A 306 9.16 -0.48 -5.22
CA GLY A 306 7.77 -0.06 -5.17
C GLY A 306 7.58 1.18 -4.31
N ASN A 307 8.02 1.17 -3.06
CA ASN A 307 7.78 2.26 -2.12
C ASN A 307 8.82 3.38 -2.22
N LEU A 308 10.11 3.05 -2.13
CA LEU A 308 11.19 4.04 -2.29
C LEU A 308 11.38 4.39 -3.76
N VAL A 309 11.65 3.40 -4.58
CA VAL A 309 11.73 3.52 -6.04
C VAL A 309 10.43 2.99 -6.63
N THR A 310 9.68 3.85 -7.33
CA THR A 310 8.33 3.55 -7.80
C THR A 310 8.25 3.75 -9.31
N MET A 311 7.49 2.91 -10.00
CA MET A 311 7.21 3.05 -11.43
C MET A 311 6.51 4.40 -11.71
N LYS A 312 6.76 4.97 -12.88
CA LYS A 312 6.04 6.15 -13.35
C LYS A 312 4.61 5.82 -13.74
N TRP A 313 4.43 4.65 -14.33
CA TRP A 313 3.14 4.07 -14.65
C TRP A 313 3.21 2.55 -14.51
N TRP A 314 2.09 1.91 -14.52
CA TRP A 314 1.91 0.50 -14.25
C TRP A 314 2.48 -0.45 -15.33
N ASP A 315 3.00 0.06 -16.45
CA ASP A 315 3.75 -0.74 -17.44
C ASP A 315 4.94 -1.47 -16.79
N ASP A 316 5.49 -0.87 -15.74
CA ASP A 316 6.61 -1.40 -14.96
C ASP A 316 6.17 -2.09 -13.64
N LEU A 317 4.91 -2.49 -13.52
CA LEU A 317 4.40 -3.25 -12.36
C LEU A 317 5.27 -4.49 -12.07
N TRP A 318 5.77 -5.14 -13.11
CA TRP A 318 6.66 -6.28 -12.97
C TRP A 318 7.97 -5.95 -12.25
N LEU A 319 8.50 -4.73 -12.36
CA LEU A 319 9.69 -4.30 -11.61
C LEU A 319 9.40 -4.27 -10.11
N ASN A 320 8.19 -3.90 -9.72
CA ASN A 320 7.74 -3.99 -8.34
C ASN A 320 7.62 -5.46 -7.91
N GLU A 321 6.75 -6.21 -8.56
CA GLU A 321 6.33 -7.56 -8.14
C GLU A 321 7.38 -8.64 -8.39
N SER A 322 7.99 -8.65 -9.57
CA SER A 322 9.01 -9.66 -9.88
C SER A 322 10.26 -9.49 -9.00
N PHE A 323 10.67 -8.25 -8.70
CA PHE A 323 11.80 -7.99 -7.81
C PHE A 323 11.49 -8.40 -6.37
N ALA A 324 10.30 -8.07 -5.87
CA ALA A 324 9.87 -8.49 -4.54
C ALA A 324 9.80 -10.02 -4.44
N GLU A 325 9.20 -10.69 -5.41
CA GLU A 325 9.13 -12.15 -5.49
C GLU A 325 10.54 -12.79 -5.52
N TRP A 326 11.43 -12.31 -6.38
CA TRP A 326 12.81 -12.80 -6.45
C TRP A 326 13.59 -12.54 -5.17
N SER A 327 13.50 -11.32 -4.64
CA SER A 327 14.24 -10.90 -3.44
C SER A 327 13.76 -11.63 -2.18
N SER A 328 12.46 -11.89 -2.06
CA SER A 328 11.90 -12.64 -0.93
C SER A 328 12.42 -14.07 -0.88
N TYR A 329 12.47 -14.78 -2.01
CA TYR A 329 13.04 -16.12 -2.08
C TYR A 329 14.54 -16.15 -1.81
N LEU A 330 15.26 -15.13 -2.25
CA LEU A 330 16.68 -14.99 -1.95
C LEU A 330 16.90 -14.82 -0.44
N ALA A 331 16.17 -13.89 0.18
CA ALA A 331 16.24 -13.65 1.63
C ALA A 331 15.79 -14.87 2.43
N LEU A 332 14.71 -15.53 2.00
CA LEU A 332 14.19 -16.73 2.64
C LEU A 332 15.25 -17.85 2.75
N VAL A 333 15.96 -18.11 1.65
CA VAL A 333 17.01 -19.13 1.60
C VAL A 333 18.27 -18.69 2.36
N GLU A 334 18.68 -17.43 2.26
CA GLU A 334 19.96 -17.00 2.80
C GLU A 334 19.89 -16.54 4.26
N ALA A 335 18.81 -15.88 4.66
CA ALA A 335 18.67 -15.29 5.99
C ALA A 335 17.86 -16.13 6.98
N THR A 336 17.00 -17.06 6.51
CA THR A 336 16.12 -17.83 7.39
C THR A 336 16.47 -19.30 7.43
N ARG A 337 15.71 -20.11 8.22
CA ARG A 337 15.84 -21.57 8.27
C ARG A 337 15.37 -22.31 7.01
N PHE A 338 14.66 -21.66 6.11
CA PHE A 338 13.98 -22.26 4.95
C PHE A 338 14.90 -22.43 3.73
N LYS A 339 15.96 -23.22 3.85
CA LYS A 339 17.06 -23.34 2.88
C LYS A 339 16.66 -23.93 1.52
N ASN A 340 15.56 -24.68 1.45
CA ASN A 340 15.10 -25.38 0.22
C ASN A 340 13.98 -24.65 -0.53
N SER A 341 13.71 -23.36 -0.23
CA SER A 341 12.55 -22.65 -0.75
C SER A 341 12.55 -22.45 -2.26
N TRP A 342 13.71 -22.44 -2.93
CA TRP A 342 13.78 -22.44 -4.40
C TRP A 342 13.15 -23.68 -5.03
N ALA A 343 13.19 -24.85 -4.36
CA ALA A 343 12.45 -26.03 -4.82
C ALA A 343 10.92 -25.79 -4.75
N GLY A 344 10.44 -25.16 -3.67
CA GLY A 344 9.05 -24.73 -3.52
C GLY A 344 8.64 -23.70 -4.59
N PHE A 345 9.48 -22.71 -4.86
CA PHE A 345 9.27 -21.74 -5.94
C PHE A 345 9.05 -22.45 -7.29
N ASN A 346 9.93 -23.40 -7.62
CA ASN A 346 9.80 -24.14 -8.87
C ASN A 346 8.50 -24.99 -8.94
N ALA A 347 8.15 -25.64 -7.83
CA ALA A 347 6.99 -26.54 -7.77
C ALA A 347 5.65 -25.80 -7.75
N GLU A 348 5.58 -24.58 -7.20
CA GLU A 348 4.32 -23.85 -6.99
C GLU A 348 4.22 -22.60 -7.84
N ARG A 349 5.14 -21.65 -7.64
CA ARG A 349 5.11 -20.33 -8.29
C ARG A 349 5.38 -20.42 -9.79
N LYS A 350 6.43 -21.13 -10.16
CA LYS A 350 6.79 -21.32 -11.57
C LYS A 350 5.73 -22.13 -12.33
N ASN A 351 5.09 -23.10 -11.68
CA ASN A 351 3.96 -23.83 -12.29
C ASN A 351 2.72 -22.94 -12.46
N TRP A 352 2.49 -21.98 -11.56
CA TRP A 352 1.45 -20.97 -11.75
C TRP A 352 1.74 -20.11 -12.97
N ALA A 353 2.99 -19.65 -13.12
CA ALA A 353 3.43 -18.90 -14.29
C ALA A 353 3.28 -19.69 -15.59
N TYR A 354 3.69 -20.97 -15.63
CA TYR A 354 3.55 -21.83 -16.82
C TYR A 354 2.10 -22.00 -17.24
N ARG A 355 1.18 -22.20 -16.31
CA ARG A 355 -0.25 -22.29 -16.62
C ARG A 355 -0.79 -21.00 -17.21
N GLN A 356 -0.44 -19.88 -16.61
CA GLN A 356 -0.86 -18.55 -17.06
C GLN A 356 -0.32 -18.24 -18.47
N ASP A 357 0.97 -18.54 -18.70
CA ASP A 357 1.67 -18.25 -19.95
C ASP A 357 1.18 -19.09 -21.16
N GLN A 358 0.41 -20.15 -20.90
CA GLN A 358 -0.22 -21.00 -21.94
C GLN A 358 -1.65 -20.59 -22.29
N LEU A 359 -2.23 -19.64 -21.56
CA LEU A 359 -3.59 -19.17 -21.83
C LEU A 359 -3.60 -18.19 -23.02
N SER A 360 -4.75 -18.06 -23.67
CA SER A 360 -4.96 -17.04 -24.71
C SER A 360 -4.85 -15.60 -24.18
N SER A 361 -4.98 -15.42 -22.85
CA SER A 361 -4.80 -14.17 -22.13
C SER A 361 -3.35 -13.92 -21.69
N THR A 362 -2.37 -14.68 -22.20
CA THR A 362 -0.95 -14.42 -21.90
C THR A 362 -0.50 -13.06 -22.39
N HIS A 363 0.48 -12.51 -21.72
CA HIS A 363 1.05 -11.21 -22.05
C HIS A 363 2.58 -11.19 -21.79
N PRO A 364 3.34 -10.25 -22.34
CA PRO A 364 4.74 -10.05 -21.97
C PRO A 364 4.88 -9.70 -20.46
N ILE A 365 6.06 -9.94 -19.88
CA ILE A 365 6.36 -9.50 -18.50
C ILE A 365 6.16 -7.98 -18.39
N ALA A 366 6.76 -7.21 -19.29
CA ALA A 366 6.47 -5.78 -19.44
C ALA A 366 5.26 -5.62 -20.37
N ALA A 367 4.08 -5.57 -19.82
CA ALA A 367 2.83 -5.48 -20.56
C ALA A 367 2.45 -4.02 -20.84
N ASP A 368 1.67 -3.80 -21.90
CA ASP A 368 1.14 -2.48 -22.25
C ASP A 368 -0.10 -2.16 -21.38
N MET A 369 0.09 -1.40 -20.32
CA MET A 369 -0.95 -1.02 -19.36
C MET A 369 -1.62 0.28 -19.79
N VAL A 370 -2.61 0.19 -20.66
CA VAL A 370 -3.27 1.38 -21.25
C VAL A 370 -4.15 2.13 -20.24
N ASP A 371 -4.64 1.45 -19.21
CA ASP A 371 -5.51 1.99 -18.15
C ASP A 371 -5.52 1.11 -16.90
N ILE A 372 -6.17 1.57 -15.82
CA ILE A 372 -6.24 0.87 -14.54
C ILE A 372 -6.94 -0.49 -14.61
N GLU A 373 -7.96 -0.65 -15.45
CA GLU A 373 -8.64 -1.95 -15.60
C GLU A 373 -7.71 -3.00 -16.24
N THR A 374 -6.89 -2.58 -17.20
CA THR A 374 -5.83 -3.42 -17.77
C THR A 374 -4.81 -3.82 -16.70
N VAL A 375 -4.40 -2.90 -15.84
CA VAL A 375 -3.47 -3.18 -14.72
C VAL A 375 -4.04 -4.24 -13.79
N LYS A 376 -5.29 -4.11 -13.36
CA LYS A 376 -5.94 -5.08 -12.46
C LYS A 376 -5.93 -6.51 -13.00
N ALA A 377 -6.06 -6.68 -14.30
CA ALA A 377 -6.04 -7.98 -14.96
C ALA A 377 -4.64 -8.64 -15.02
N ASN A 378 -3.57 -7.86 -14.75
CA ASN A 378 -2.19 -8.29 -14.88
C ASN A 378 -1.49 -8.63 -13.55
N PHE A 379 -2.19 -8.67 -12.42
CA PHE A 379 -1.68 -9.25 -11.17
C PHE A 379 -1.73 -10.77 -11.22
N ASP A 380 -0.81 -11.36 -11.97
CA ASP A 380 -0.85 -12.78 -12.33
C ASP A 380 0.53 -13.47 -12.27
N GLY A 381 0.56 -14.76 -12.59
CA GLY A 381 1.79 -15.56 -12.56
C GLY A 381 2.89 -15.07 -13.50
N ILE A 382 2.57 -14.28 -14.51
CA ILE A 382 3.55 -13.69 -15.42
C ILE A 382 4.27 -12.54 -14.74
N THR A 383 3.51 -11.59 -14.20
CA THR A 383 4.05 -10.41 -13.50
C THR A 383 4.86 -10.81 -12.26
N TYR A 384 4.44 -11.81 -11.50
CA TYR A 384 5.15 -12.28 -10.31
C TYR A 384 6.23 -13.31 -10.65
N ALA A 385 5.84 -14.52 -10.98
CA ALA A 385 6.72 -15.69 -10.98
C ALA A 385 7.53 -15.87 -12.27
N LYS A 386 6.97 -15.54 -13.46
CA LYS A 386 7.74 -15.55 -14.71
C LYS A 386 8.82 -14.49 -14.68
N GLY A 387 8.46 -13.26 -14.27
CA GLY A 387 9.41 -12.16 -14.15
C GLY A 387 10.52 -12.47 -13.14
N ALA A 388 10.18 -12.98 -11.94
CA ALA A 388 11.17 -13.41 -10.96
C ALA A 388 12.08 -14.53 -11.49
N SER A 389 11.55 -15.45 -12.30
CA SER A 389 12.35 -16.51 -12.95
C SER A 389 13.37 -15.93 -13.94
N VAL A 390 12.97 -14.91 -14.73
CA VAL A 390 13.85 -14.22 -15.67
C VAL A 390 14.93 -13.43 -14.93
N LEU A 391 14.56 -12.73 -13.85
CA LEU A 391 15.53 -12.05 -12.97
C LEU A 391 16.55 -13.04 -12.41
N HIS A 392 16.10 -14.21 -11.94
CA HIS A 392 16.99 -15.24 -11.42
C HIS A 392 17.98 -15.74 -12.48
N GLN A 393 17.55 -15.91 -13.73
CA GLN A 393 18.42 -16.27 -14.85
C GLN A 393 19.41 -15.13 -15.19
N LEU A 394 18.95 -13.88 -15.19
CA LEU A 394 19.81 -12.71 -15.42
C LEU A 394 20.93 -12.66 -14.37
N VAL A 395 20.57 -12.83 -13.09
CA VAL A 395 21.55 -12.87 -11.98
C VAL A 395 22.58 -13.98 -12.17
N ALA A 396 22.14 -15.18 -12.60
CA ALA A 396 23.07 -16.28 -12.90
C ALA A 396 23.99 -15.97 -14.08
N HIS A 397 23.49 -15.24 -15.09
CA HIS A 397 24.26 -14.88 -16.30
C HIS A 397 25.31 -13.79 -16.03
N VAL A 398 24.93 -12.69 -15.34
CA VAL A 398 25.84 -11.55 -15.10
C VAL A 398 26.72 -11.74 -13.86
N GLY A 399 26.42 -12.73 -13.04
CA GLY A 399 27.03 -12.95 -11.74
C GLY A 399 26.35 -12.13 -10.64
N ARG A 400 26.11 -12.80 -9.50
CA ARG A 400 25.38 -12.22 -8.38
C ARG A 400 26.00 -10.93 -7.84
N GLU A 401 27.30 -10.92 -7.64
CA GLU A 401 28.02 -9.76 -7.10
C GLU A 401 27.85 -8.52 -7.99
N ASN A 402 27.98 -8.71 -9.31
CA ASN A 402 27.79 -7.64 -10.28
C ASN A 402 26.35 -7.13 -10.26
N PHE A 403 25.37 -8.04 -10.20
CA PHE A 403 23.96 -7.66 -10.14
C PHE A 403 23.64 -6.86 -8.88
N ILE A 404 24.07 -7.33 -7.71
CA ILE A 404 23.85 -6.62 -6.43
C ILE A 404 24.55 -5.26 -6.43
N SER A 405 25.79 -5.17 -6.95
CA SER A 405 26.49 -3.89 -7.08
C SER A 405 25.70 -2.90 -7.98
N GLY A 406 25.12 -3.40 -9.06
CA GLY A 406 24.23 -2.61 -9.93
C GLY A 406 22.99 -2.11 -9.21
N LEU A 407 22.35 -2.95 -8.38
CA LEU A 407 21.21 -2.55 -7.56
C LEU A 407 21.58 -1.48 -6.53
N GLN A 408 22.71 -1.61 -5.88
CA GLN A 408 23.20 -0.60 -4.92
C GLN A 408 23.41 0.76 -5.58
N VAL A 409 23.93 0.79 -6.81
CA VAL A 409 24.06 2.02 -7.60
C VAL A 409 22.66 2.57 -7.99
N TYR A 410 21.72 1.68 -8.31
CA TYR A 410 20.36 2.08 -8.69
C TYR A 410 19.59 2.76 -7.53
N PHE A 411 19.87 2.34 -6.27
CA PHE A 411 19.25 2.94 -5.08
C PHE A 411 19.97 4.19 -4.55
N ALA A 412 21.22 4.44 -4.98
CA ALA A 412 22.02 5.59 -4.52
C ALA A 412 21.58 6.89 -5.20
#